data_08f9c6639e9de91068a9d0ffddb9ec7e
#
_entry.id   08f9c6639e9de91068a9d0ffddb9ec7e
#
_cell.length_a   1.000
_cell.length_b   1.000
_cell.length_c   1.000
_cell.angle_alpha   90.00
_cell.angle_beta   90.00
_cell.angle_gamma   90.00
#
_symmetry.space_group_name_H-M   'P 1'
#
loop_
_entity.id
_entity.type
_entity.pdbx_description
1 polymer ?
#
loop_
_entity_poly.entity_id
_entity_poly.type
_entity_poly.pdbx_seq_one_letter_code
_entity_poly.pdbx_strand_id
1 'polypeptide(L)'
;MNAAILEQKEAYREVNAITGSAGSVIFGTQSFSELPVAELVQDFGLNISVCNRSVEDATLEDAFDLLDECVYELNPHKVFLNFGETDMAREDFDLDRFIEKYEQLIHKTHEGGKRAVYIIPVLSTKPEAEKLNAALRALAERTESCYVDVADVFQFEKPRVRLFSELTHYMREGRMSFSEAMQVYGF
;
A
#
# COMPACT_ATOMS: atom_id res chain seq x y z
N MET A 1 -7.89 3.01 -16.93
CA MET A 1 -6.42 3.28 -16.95
C MET A 1 -6.06 4.23 -18.07
N ASN A 2 -5.21 5.23 -17.80
CA ASN A 2 -4.62 6.12 -18.81
C ASN A 2 -3.32 5.52 -19.39
N ALA A 3 -2.72 6.17 -20.42
CA ALA A 3 -1.53 5.65 -21.10
C ALA A 3 -0.30 5.55 -20.18
N ALA A 4 -0.12 6.49 -19.25
CA ALA A 4 1.01 6.49 -18.32
C ALA A 4 0.91 5.31 -17.31
N ILE A 5 -0.28 5.01 -16.84
CA ILE A 5 -0.52 3.84 -15.95
C ILE A 5 -0.23 2.53 -16.70
N LEU A 6 -0.61 2.44 -17.99
CA LEU A 6 -0.31 1.26 -18.81
C LEU A 6 1.20 1.08 -19.04
N GLU A 7 1.91 2.17 -19.32
CA GLU A 7 3.38 2.15 -19.47
C GLU A 7 4.05 1.70 -18.18
N GLN A 8 3.61 2.23 -17.03
CA GLN A 8 4.13 1.82 -15.72
C GLN A 8 3.83 0.35 -15.40
N LYS A 9 2.67 -0.14 -15.78
CA LYS A 9 2.28 -1.56 -15.66
C LYS A 9 3.26 -2.46 -16.41
N GLU A 10 3.57 -2.15 -17.68
CA GLU A 10 4.53 -2.92 -18.49
C GLU A 10 5.94 -2.85 -17.89
N ALA A 11 6.38 -1.66 -17.46
CA ALA A 11 7.68 -1.51 -16.79
C ALA A 11 7.79 -2.38 -15.52
N TYR A 12 6.73 -2.49 -14.73
CA TYR A 12 6.71 -3.37 -13.57
C TYR A 12 6.80 -4.84 -13.95
N ARG A 13 6.12 -5.27 -15.02
CA ARG A 13 6.21 -6.65 -15.52
C ARG A 13 7.64 -7.01 -15.90
N GLU A 14 8.33 -6.13 -16.62
CA GLU A 14 9.74 -6.33 -17.00
C GLU A 14 10.65 -6.43 -15.77
N VAL A 15 10.49 -5.53 -14.80
CA VAL A 15 11.30 -5.53 -13.57
C VAL A 15 11.01 -6.76 -12.71
N ASN A 16 9.76 -7.19 -12.60
CA ASN A 16 9.36 -8.36 -11.81
C ASN A 16 10.00 -9.64 -12.33
N ALA A 17 10.18 -9.78 -13.65
CA ALA A 17 10.86 -10.93 -14.25
C ALA A 17 12.31 -11.09 -13.73
N ILE A 18 12.93 -10.00 -13.25
CA ILE A 18 14.30 -10.00 -12.71
C ILE A 18 14.26 -10.05 -11.17
N THR A 19 13.32 -9.33 -10.55
CA THR A 19 13.23 -9.18 -9.08
C THR A 19 12.87 -10.51 -8.38
N GLY A 20 12.00 -11.30 -9.00
CA GLY A 20 11.44 -12.50 -8.36
C GLY A 20 10.44 -12.15 -7.24
N SER A 21 10.58 -12.81 -6.07
CA SER A 21 9.68 -12.57 -4.93
C SER A 21 10.13 -11.42 -4.05
N ALA A 22 9.19 -10.75 -3.39
CA ALA A 22 9.44 -9.71 -2.39
C ALA A 22 8.85 -10.10 -1.03
N GLY A 23 9.50 -9.71 0.08
CA GLY A 23 8.93 -9.91 1.42
C GLY A 23 7.73 -8.99 1.67
N SER A 24 7.84 -7.76 1.20
CA SER A 24 6.81 -6.72 1.32
C SER A 24 6.64 -5.97 0.00
N VAL A 25 5.42 -5.50 -0.26
CA VAL A 25 5.12 -4.60 -1.38
C VAL A 25 4.40 -3.37 -0.86
N ILE A 26 4.81 -2.19 -1.31
CA ILE A 26 4.04 -0.95 -1.20
C ILE A 26 3.27 -0.79 -2.50
N PHE A 27 1.95 -0.76 -2.42
CA PHE A 27 1.06 -0.58 -3.56
C PHE A 27 0.10 0.57 -3.29
N GLY A 28 0.31 1.66 -3.98
CA GLY A 28 -0.41 2.91 -3.74
C GLY A 28 -0.31 3.87 -4.89
N THR A 29 -0.49 5.15 -4.57
CA THR A 29 -0.55 6.23 -5.54
C THR A 29 0.59 7.23 -5.36
N GLN A 30 0.34 8.49 -5.69
CA GLN A 30 1.30 9.57 -5.78
C GLN A 30 2.20 9.74 -4.54
N SER A 31 1.66 9.60 -3.33
CA SER A 31 2.44 9.78 -2.09
C SER A 31 3.63 8.81 -1.99
N PHE A 32 3.56 7.67 -2.66
CA PHE A 32 4.59 6.64 -2.65
C PHE A 32 5.30 6.44 -3.98
N SER A 33 4.73 6.85 -5.13
CA SER A 33 5.34 6.64 -6.45
C SER A 33 6.75 7.20 -6.55
N GLU A 34 7.00 8.35 -5.93
CA GLU A 34 8.31 9.01 -5.90
C GLU A 34 9.19 8.63 -4.69
N LEU A 35 8.75 7.71 -3.83
CA LEU A 35 9.54 7.32 -2.66
C LEU A 35 10.69 6.40 -3.10
N PRO A 36 11.97 6.79 -2.91
CA PRO A 36 13.13 6.01 -3.33
C PRO A 36 13.41 4.86 -2.35
N VAL A 37 12.49 3.90 -2.29
CA VAL A 37 12.48 2.82 -1.28
C VAL A 37 13.78 2.01 -1.30
N ALA A 38 14.30 1.68 -2.48
CA ALA A 38 15.52 0.89 -2.61
C ALA A 38 16.75 1.63 -2.03
N GLU A 39 16.85 2.94 -2.29
CA GLU A 39 17.91 3.79 -1.75
C GLU A 39 17.80 3.91 -0.23
N LEU A 40 16.58 4.12 0.29
CA LEU A 40 16.34 4.21 1.73
C LEU A 40 16.63 2.89 2.46
N VAL A 41 16.34 1.75 1.85
CA VAL A 41 16.71 0.44 2.40
C VAL A 41 18.24 0.32 2.50
N GLN A 42 18.95 0.72 1.46
CA GLN A 42 20.41 0.67 1.42
C GLN A 42 21.02 1.66 2.42
N ASP A 43 20.60 2.91 2.42
CA ASP A 43 21.15 3.98 3.26
C ASP A 43 20.93 3.72 4.75
N PHE A 44 19.81 3.12 5.11
CA PHE A 44 19.54 2.75 6.50
C PHE A 44 20.10 1.37 6.90
N GLY A 45 20.79 0.68 5.99
CA GLY A 45 21.34 -0.64 6.25
C GLY A 45 20.30 -1.67 6.68
N LEU A 46 19.11 -1.61 6.07
CA LEU A 46 17.97 -2.45 6.47
C LEU A 46 18.06 -3.82 5.80
N ASN A 47 17.88 -4.87 6.58
CA ASN A 47 17.76 -6.24 6.05
C ASN A 47 16.28 -6.58 5.84
N ILE A 48 15.65 -5.91 4.87
CA ILE A 48 14.27 -6.13 4.46
C ILE A 48 14.19 -6.27 2.93
N SER A 49 13.28 -7.11 2.46
CA SER A 49 12.94 -7.23 1.05
C SER A 49 11.63 -6.49 0.80
N VAL A 50 11.69 -5.35 0.12
CA VAL A 50 10.53 -4.53 -0.18
C VAL A 50 10.59 -3.99 -1.60
N CYS A 51 9.47 -4.08 -2.32
CA CYS A 51 9.29 -3.47 -3.63
C CYS A 51 8.25 -2.35 -3.55
N ASN A 52 8.55 -1.19 -4.12
CA ASN A 52 7.57 -0.15 -4.36
C ASN A 52 6.93 -0.38 -5.73
N ARG A 53 5.63 -0.60 -5.74
CA ARG A 53 4.78 -0.78 -6.93
C ARG A 53 3.65 0.24 -6.96
N SER A 54 3.90 1.42 -6.39
CA SER A 54 2.97 2.53 -6.44
C SER A 54 2.98 3.19 -7.82
N VAL A 55 1.80 3.60 -8.28
CA VAL A 55 1.60 4.18 -9.62
C VAL A 55 0.99 5.56 -9.46
N GLU A 56 1.67 6.56 -10.02
CA GLU A 56 1.20 7.95 -10.01
C GLU A 56 -0.18 8.06 -10.67
N ASP A 57 -1.04 8.89 -10.10
CA ASP A 57 -2.41 9.14 -10.56
C ASP A 57 -3.35 7.92 -10.64
N ALA A 58 -2.93 6.74 -10.20
CA ALA A 58 -3.81 5.58 -10.15
C ALA A 58 -4.95 5.80 -9.16
N THR A 59 -6.14 5.38 -9.55
CA THR A 59 -7.32 5.33 -8.69
C THR A 59 -7.46 3.95 -8.06
N LEU A 60 -8.36 3.84 -7.09
CA LEU A 60 -8.74 2.54 -6.52
C LEU A 60 -9.31 1.58 -7.60
N GLU A 61 -9.97 2.12 -8.63
CA GLU A 61 -10.46 1.32 -9.77
C GLU A 61 -9.32 0.73 -10.58
N ASP A 62 -8.28 1.53 -10.87
CA ASP A 62 -7.09 1.08 -11.60
C ASP A 62 -6.31 0.00 -10.82
N ALA A 63 -6.38 0.02 -9.48
CA ALA A 63 -5.70 -0.95 -8.64
C ALA A 63 -6.08 -2.40 -8.94
N PHE A 64 -7.33 -2.67 -9.32
CA PHE A 64 -7.78 -4.01 -9.67
C PHE A 64 -7.07 -4.57 -10.91
N ASP A 65 -6.83 -3.72 -11.89
CA ASP A 65 -6.15 -4.09 -13.14
C ASP A 65 -4.62 -4.19 -12.98
N LEU A 66 -4.09 -3.68 -11.86
CA LEU A 66 -2.66 -3.66 -11.55
C LEU A 66 -2.23 -4.75 -10.55
N LEU A 67 -3.18 -5.54 -10.01
CA LEU A 67 -2.88 -6.53 -8.98
C LEU A 67 -1.87 -7.58 -9.41
N ASP A 68 -1.90 -8.01 -10.67
CA ASP A 68 -0.97 -9.02 -11.16
C ASP A 68 0.48 -8.53 -11.04
N GLU A 69 0.80 -7.38 -11.60
CA GLU A 69 2.15 -6.84 -11.65
C GLU A 69 2.58 -6.22 -10.30
N CYS A 70 1.64 -5.65 -9.57
CA CYS A 70 1.96 -4.96 -8.33
C CYS A 70 1.97 -5.88 -7.10
N VAL A 71 1.26 -7.02 -7.15
CA VAL A 71 1.14 -7.89 -5.98
C VAL A 71 1.43 -9.37 -6.32
N TYR A 72 0.70 -9.96 -7.27
CA TYR A 72 0.71 -11.42 -7.42
C TYR A 72 2.02 -11.97 -7.97
N GLU A 73 2.63 -11.32 -8.96
CA GLU A 73 3.92 -11.72 -9.53
C GLU A 73 5.05 -11.71 -8.50
N LEU A 74 4.98 -10.79 -7.51
CA LEU A 74 5.99 -10.66 -6.46
C LEU A 74 5.73 -11.58 -5.26
N ASN A 75 4.55 -12.16 -5.16
CA ASN A 75 4.13 -13.06 -4.08
C ASN A 75 4.57 -12.62 -2.66
N PRO A 76 4.27 -11.39 -2.22
CA PRO A 76 4.72 -10.86 -0.94
C PRO A 76 3.98 -11.50 0.24
N HIS A 77 4.61 -11.46 1.42
CA HIS A 77 3.93 -11.80 2.68
C HIS A 77 3.13 -10.61 3.24
N LYS A 78 3.55 -9.38 2.92
CA LYS A 78 2.94 -8.14 3.41
C LYS A 78 2.65 -7.19 2.25
N VAL A 79 1.43 -6.67 2.21
CA VAL A 79 1.02 -5.67 1.21
C VAL A 79 0.56 -4.41 1.92
N PHE A 80 1.19 -3.30 1.60
CA PHE A 80 0.88 -1.97 2.12
C PHE A 80 0.08 -1.22 1.06
N LEU A 81 -1.19 -0.98 1.33
CA LEU A 81 -2.12 -0.31 0.42
C LEU A 81 -2.26 1.17 0.77
N ASN A 82 -2.09 2.06 -0.21
CA ASN A 82 -2.31 3.50 -0.06
C ASN A 82 -3.06 4.06 -1.25
N PHE A 83 -4.38 4.04 -1.19
CA PHE A 83 -5.29 4.61 -2.20
C PHE A 83 -6.24 5.61 -1.56
N GLY A 84 -6.77 6.52 -2.37
CA GLY A 84 -7.78 7.50 -2.00
C GLY A 84 -7.39 8.96 -2.28
N GLU A 85 -6.11 9.29 -2.44
CA GLU A 85 -5.69 10.66 -2.72
C GLU A 85 -6.18 11.12 -4.10
N THR A 86 -5.95 10.32 -5.13
CA THR A 86 -6.43 10.56 -6.50
C THR A 86 -7.96 10.47 -6.57
N ASP A 87 -8.56 9.50 -5.86
CA ASP A 87 -10.00 9.30 -5.85
C ASP A 87 -10.73 10.50 -5.24
N MET A 88 -10.27 11.03 -4.08
CA MET A 88 -10.88 12.19 -3.42
C MET A 88 -10.80 13.48 -4.25
N ALA A 89 -9.87 13.57 -5.19
CA ALA A 89 -9.75 14.74 -6.07
C ALA A 89 -10.83 14.80 -7.15
N ARG A 90 -11.59 13.74 -7.33
CA ARG A 90 -12.65 13.64 -8.33
C ARG A 90 -13.93 14.29 -7.85
N GLU A 91 -14.64 14.95 -8.74
CA GLU A 91 -15.93 15.59 -8.45
C GLU A 91 -17.03 14.58 -8.07
N ASP A 92 -16.94 13.35 -8.57
CA ASP A 92 -17.89 12.26 -8.36
C ASP A 92 -17.50 11.31 -7.21
N PHE A 93 -16.58 11.74 -6.33
CA PHE A 93 -16.12 10.93 -5.22
C PHE A 93 -17.25 10.63 -4.23
N ASP A 94 -17.50 9.36 -3.97
CA ASP A 94 -18.47 8.85 -2.99
C ASP A 94 -17.74 7.97 -1.98
N LEU A 95 -17.75 8.37 -0.71
CA LEU A 95 -17.01 7.71 0.35
C LEU A 95 -17.49 6.27 0.60
N ASP A 96 -18.80 6.05 0.64
CA ASP A 96 -19.35 4.72 0.96
C ASP A 96 -18.99 3.72 -0.15
N ARG A 97 -19.18 4.13 -1.41
CA ARG A 97 -18.79 3.34 -2.58
C ARG A 97 -17.30 3.10 -2.63
N PHE A 98 -16.49 4.08 -2.25
CA PHE A 98 -15.03 3.93 -2.19
C PHE A 98 -14.63 2.87 -1.16
N ILE A 99 -15.21 2.91 0.04
CA ILE A 99 -14.92 1.95 1.11
C ILE A 99 -15.36 0.54 0.74
N GLU A 100 -16.51 0.37 0.10
CA GLU A 100 -16.97 -0.94 -0.43
C GLU A 100 -15.95 -1.51 -1.45
N LYS A 101 -15.46 -0.68 -2.37
CA LYS A 101 -14.44 -1.09 -3.33
C LYS A 101 -13.10 -1.39 -2.67
N TYR A 102 -12.70 -0.60 -1.67
CA TYR A 102 -11.46 -0.86 -0.95
C TYR A 102 -11.51 -2.21 -0.23
N GLU A 103 -12.64 -2.56 0.36
CA GLU A 103 -12.87 -3.89 0.94
C GLU A 103 -12.72 -5.00 -0.10
N GLN A 104 -13.28 -4.81 -1.30
CA GLN A 104 -13.10 -5.75 -2.41
C GLN A 104 -11.63 -5.87 -2.82
N LEU A 105 -10.86 -4.76 -2.86
CA LEU A 105 -9.43 -4.79 -3.14
C LEU A 105 -8.66 -5.60 -2.09
N ILE A 106 -8.98 -5.45 -0.80
CA ILE A 106 -8.38 -6.24 0.28
C ILE A 106 -8.66 -7.74 0.05
N HIS A 107 -9.90 -8.11 -0.24
CA HIS A 107 -10.25 -9.50 -0.53
C HIS A 107 -9.49 -10.03 -1.75
N LYS A 108 -9.42 -9.25 -2.82
CA LYS A 108 -8.64 -9.60 -4.01
C LYS A 108 -7.15 -9.76 -3.69
N THR A 109 -6.59 -8.89 -2.86
CA THR A 109 -5.19 -8.99 -2.44
C THR A 109 -4.89 -10.33 -1.75
N HIS A 110 -5.85 -10.94 -1.08
CA HIS A 110 -5.73 -12.27 -0.49
C HIS A 110 -5.88 -13.43 -1.49
N GLU A 111 -6.46 -13.19 -2.67
CA GLU A 111 -6.56 -14.22 -3.71
C GLU A 111 -5.16 -14.65 -4.16
N GLY A 112 -4.92 -15.94 -4.28
CA GLY A 112 -3.63 -16.50 -4.72
C GLY A 112 -2.53 -16.55 -3.65
N GLY A 113 -2.81 -16.23 -2.38
CA GLY A 113 -1.84 -16.40 -1.29
C GLY A 113 -2.27 -15.79 0.02
N LYS A 114 -1.70 -16.29 1.12
CA LYS A 114 -1.89 -15.68 2.44
C LYS A 114 -0.98 -14.47 2.58
N ARG A 115 -1.55 -13.28 2.68
CA ARG A 115 -0.84 -12.01 2.82
C ARG A 115 -1.42 -11.20 3.96
N ALA A 116 -0.56 -10.58 4.77
CA ALA A 116 -1.00 -9.58 5.72
C ALA A 116 -1.18 -8.24 4.99
N VAL A 117 -2.35 -7.62 5.14
CA VAL A 117 -2.69 -6.35 4.50
C VAL A 117 -2.57 -5.21 5.50
N TYR A 118 -1.88 -4.17 5.10
CA TYR A 118 -1.66 -2.94 5.84
C TYR A 118 -2.30 -1.78 5.08
N ILE A 119 -3.19 -1.05 5.73
CA ILE A 119 -3.83 0.14 5.15
C ILE A 119 -3.07 1.37 5.63
N ILE A 120 -2.44 2.09 4.72
CA ILE A 120 -1.80 3.37 4.98
C ILE A 120 -2.84 4.47 4.73
N PRO A 121 -3.04 5.41 5.67
CA PRO A 121 -3.96 6.52 5.49
C PRO A 121 -3.58 7.40 4.30
N VAL A 122 -4.55 8.15 3.79
CA VAL A 122 -4.27 9.23 2.85
C VAL A 122 -3.49 10.32 3.55
N LEU A 123 -2.36 10.69 2.97
CA LEU A 123 -1.41 11.64 3.53
C LEU A 123 -1.80 13.09 3.14
N SER A 124 -2.89 13.58 3.68
CA SER A 124 -3.40 14.92 3.41
C SER A 124 -3.94 15.56 4.68
N THR A 125 -3.76 16.88 4.80
CA THR A 125 -4.29 17.70 5.92
C THR A 125 -5.70 18.24 5.65
N LYS A 126 -6.33 17.85 4.53
CA LYS A 126 -7.68 18.29 4.18
C LYS A 126 -8.72 17.60 5.07
N PRO A 127 -9.82 18.28 5.44
CA PRO A 127 -10.89 17.69 6.27
C PRO A 127 -11.53 16.44 5.64
N GLU A 128 -11.58 16.35 4.31
CA GLU A 128 -12.10 15.20 3.57
C GLU A 128 -11.23 13.96 3.82
N ALA A 129 -9.89 14.15 3.91
CA ALA A 129 -8.96 13.08 4.20
C ALA A 129 -9.13 12.54 5.62
N GLU A 130 -9.47 13.38 6.60
CA GLU A 130 -9.76 12.91 7.96
C GLU A 130 -10.96 11.97 7.99
N LYS A 131 -12.03 12.30 7.26
CA LYS A 131 -13.22 11.43 7.15
C LYS A 131 -12.89 10.11 6.47
N LEU A 132 -12.15 10.17 5.37
CA LEU A 132 -11.71 8.97 4.66
C LEU A 132 -10.81 8.11 5.54
N ASN A 133 -9.85 8.69 6.23
CA ASN A 133 -8.92 7.97 7.11
C ASN A 133 -9.65 7.33 8.30
N ALA A 134 -10.68 7.98 8.85
CA ALA A 134 -11.54 7.37 9.86
C ALA A 134 -12.29 6.14 9.32
N ALA A 135 -12.83 6.24 8.10
CA ALA A 135 -13.50 5.12 7.44
C ALA A 135 -12.54 3.98 7.09
N LEU A 136 -11.31 4.28 6.64
CA LEU A 136 -10.26 3.29 6.39
C LEU A 136 -9.81 2.57 7.67
N ARG A 137 -9.75 3.28 8.81
CA ARG A 137 -9.46 2.66 10.11
C ARG A 137 -10.55 1.66 10.51
N ALA A 138 -11.82 2.04 10.36
CA ALA A 138 -12.95 1.15 10.62
C ALA A 138 -12.98 -0.05 9.64
N LEU A 139 -12.59 0.18 8.39
CA LEU A 139 -12.43 -0.89 7.40
C LEU A 139 -11.34 -1.88 7.82
N ALA A 140 -10.18 -1.40 8.28
CA ALA A 140 -9.09 -2.26 8.75
C ALA A 140 -9.55 -3.20 9.88
N GLU A 141 -10.28 -2.66 10.86
CA GLU A 141 -10.84 -3.47 11.96
C GLU A 141 -11.81 -4.55 11.44
N ARG A 142 -12.67 -4.20 10.48
CA ARG A 142 -13.68 -5.11 9.92
C ARG A 142 -13.08 -6.22 9.05
N THR A 143 -11.98 -5.93 8.36
CA THR A 143 -11.29 -6.86 7.45
C THR A 143 -10.09 -7.57 8.09
N GLU A 144 -9.89 -7.39 9.40
CA GLU A 144 -8.73 -7.91 10.14
C GLU A 144 -7.38 -7.45 9.54
N SER A 145 -7.40 -6.33 8.82
CA SER A 145 -6.20 -5.68 8.28
C SER A 145 -5.53 -4.79 9.33
N CYS A 146 -4.28 -4.44 9.14
CA CYS A 146 -3.58 -3.52 10.01
C CYS A 146 -3.69 -2.09 9.50
N TYR A 147 -4.21 -1.16 10.32
CA TYR A 147 -4.13 0.26 10.00
C TYR A 147 -2.80 0.84 10.47
N VAL A 148 -2.04 1.41 9.55
CA VAL A 148 -0.74 2.02 9.85
C VAL A 148 -0.96 3.45 10.32
N ASP A 149 -0.66 3.74 11.59
CA ASP A 149 -0.80 5.08 12.12
C ASP A 149 0.43 5.92 11.78
N VAL A 150 0.25 6.86 10.88
CA VAL A 150 1.29 7.80 10.42
C VAL A 150 0.77 9.25 10.48
N ALA A 151 -0.23 9.51 11.32
CA ALA A 151 -0.90 10.83 11.41
C ALA A 151 0.09 11.98 11.65
N ASP A 152 1.16 11.72 12.40
CA ASP A 152 2.14 12.74 12.78
C ASP A 152 3.25 12.96 11.74
N VAL A 153 3.25 12.19 10.64
CA VAL A 153 4.35 12.25 9.65
C VAL A 153 4.54 13.64 9.06
N PHE A 154 3.46 14.38 8.84
CA PHE A 154 3.54 15.74 8.27
C PHE A 154 4.07 16.81 9.22
N GLN A 155 4.23 16.52 10.49
CA GLN A 155 4.82 17.45 11.46
C GLN A 155 6.36 17.49 11.35
N PHE A 156 6.95 16.58 10.57
CA PHE A 156 8.39 16.49 10.42
C PHE A 156 8.91 17.23 9.19
N GLU A 157 10.14 17.72 9.26
CA GLU A 157 10.81 18.43 8.18
C GLU A 157 10.99 17.57 6.91
N LYS A 158 11.11 16.24 7.09
CA LYS A 158 11.26 15.26 6.00
C LYS A 158 10.18 14.18 6.09
N PRO A 159 8.93 14.50 5.75
CA PRO A 159 7.79 13.61 5.99
C PRO A 159 7.91 12.26 5.25
N ARG A 160 8.44 12.24 4.01
CA ARG A 160 8.59 10.99 3.24
C ARG A 160 9.59 10.02 3.88
N VAL A 161 10.73 10.54 4.38
CA VAL A 161 11.73 9.73 5.08
C VAL A 161 11.17 9.21 6.40
N ARG A 162 10.43 10.04 7.13
CA ARG A 162 9.79 9.65 8.37
C ARG A 162 8.72 8.57 8.13
N LEU A 163 7.90 8.75 7.09
CA LEU A 163 6.92 7.75 6.67
C LEU A 163 7.58 6.38 6.43
N PHE A 164 8.65 6.35 5.64
CA PHE A 164 9.38 5.11 5.38
C PHE A 164 9.93 4.50 6.67
N SER A 165 10.51 5.30 7.55
CA SER A 165 10.99 4.83 8.86
C SER A 165 9.88 4.16 9.68
N GLU A 166 8.68 4.73 9.72
CA GLU A 166 7.53 4.11 10.40
C GLU A 166 7.13 2.78 9.73
N LEU A 167 7.05 2.74 8.41
CA LEU A 167 6.72 1.51 7.69
C LEU A 167 7.71 0.38 7.95
N THR A 168 9.00 0.68 8.17
CA THR A 168 10.01 -0.34 8.44
C THR A 168 9.74 -1.15 9.70
N HIS A 169 9.02 -0.59 10.67
CA HIS A 169 8.62 -1.32 11.88
C HIS A 169 7.68 -2.49 11.55
N TYR A 170 6.84 -2.32 10.53
CA TYR A 170 5.91 -3.35 10.05
C TYR A 170 6.55 -4.32 9.05
N MET A 171 7.60 -3.88 8.33
CA MET A 171 8.27 -4.68 7.29
C MET A 171 9.31 -5.65 7.85
N ARG A 172 9.87 -5.38 9.03
CA ARG A 172 10.95 -6.19 9.60
C ARG A 172 10.53 -7.64 9.76
N GLU A 173 11.39 -8.56 9.33
CA GLU A 173 11.22 -9.99 9.55
C GLU A 173 11.33 -10.33 11.04
N GLY A 174 10.56 -11.32 11.50
CA GLY A 174 10.56 -11.81 12.88
C GLY A 174 9.78 -10.98 13.90
N ARG A 175 9.09 -9.92 13.47
CA ARG A 175 8.16 -9.13 14.31
C ARG A 175 6.76 -9.10 13.72
N MET A 176 6.23 -10.27 13.39
CA MET A 176 4.80 -10.37 13.10
C MET A 176 4.03 -10.24 14.40
N SER A 177 3.02 -9.39 14.42
CA SER A 177 2.02 -9.40 15.49
C SER A 177 1.25 -10.73 15.47
N PHE A 178 0.56 -11.06 16.53
CA PHE A 178 -0.29 -12.25 16.54
C PHE A 178 -1.36 -12.20 15.43
N SER A 179 -1.93 -11.01 15.19
CA SER A 179 -2.91 -10.78 14.11
C SER A 179 -2.30 -11.05 12.73
N GLU A 180 -1.09 -10.57 12.47
CA GLU A 180 -0.38 -10.85 11.21
C GLU A 180 -0.09 -12.34 11.02
N ALA A 181 0.34 -13.00 12.10
CA ALA A 181 0.60 -14.44 12.07
C ALA A 181 -0.69 -15.24 11.77
N MET A 182 -1.82 -14.83 12.33
CA MET A 182 -3.13 -15.40 12.02
C MET A 182 -3.52 -15.22 10.55
N GLN A 183 -3.30 -14.04 9.97
CA GLN A 183 -3.59 -13.77 8.56
C GLN A 183 -2.71 -14.59 7.61
N VAL A 184 -1.41 -14.67 7.90
CA VAL A 184 -0.44 -15.34 7.01
C VAL A 184 -0.45 -16.85 7.18
N TYR A 185 -0.54 -17.36 8.41
CA TYR A 185 -0.38 -18.78 8.70
C TYR A 185 -1.70 -19.50 9.01
N GLY A 186 -2.78 -18.77 9.30
CA GLY A 186 -4.12 -19.32 9.48
C GLY A 186 -4.25 -20.22 10.72
N PHE A 187 -3.72 -19.76 11.85
CA PHE A 187 -3.94 -20.41 13.14
C PHE A 187 -5.33 -20.12 13.68
#